data_5d2912765db259a07c931e646a634d1b
#
_entry.id   5d2912765db259a07c931e646a634d1b
#
_cell.length_a   1.000
_cell.length_b   1.000
_cell.length_c   1.000
_cell.angle_alpha   90.00
_cell.angle_beta   90.00
_cell.angle_gamma   90.00
#
_symmetry.space_group_name_H-M   'P 1'
#
loop_
_entity.id
_entity.type
_entity.pdbx_description
1 polymer ?
#
loop_
_entity_poly.entity_id
_entity_poly.type
_entity_poly.pdbx_seq_one_letter_code
_entity_poly.pdbx_strand_id
1 'polypeptide(L)'
;MKEASTMTMRIHRAVRTLSLLLALSMLLSVSAISSAAETPAPSVLTVSDSTLALVDRDQDFTATLTVDASVLGDASPDAWAAGLTWYLTREEGFQDGTLYPYYYPGDRLDRWQVWNNGEGGDALFTLGDAAASSSGGKVTVTLPFTAGSFTGINGDSSKNRNAWPSFIGTYTLSARSGDTVVAETDMTVNAYDSYVRYDDIDESIQDIIDEALPGRYITVTTFGQSEGGRDQYYVTLSDSKASVDAFQAMNAIAETAPASLQDKLEKGSMGDYRVPFFLNNV
;
A
#
# COMPACT_ATOMS: atom_id res chain seq x y z
N MET A 1 -73.69 34.77 30.32
CA MET A 1 -72.34 35.27 30.69
C MET A 1 -71.59 34.43 31.74
N LYS A 2 -72.17 33.40 32.35
CA LYS A 2 -71.48 32.52 33.35
C LYS A 2 -70.68 31.34 32.73
N GLU A 3 -71.05 30.84 31.56
CA GLU A 3 -70.37 29.66 30.94
C GLU A 3 -69.06 30.00 30.30
N ALA A 4 -68.88 31.18 29.71
CA ALA A 4 -67.62 31.58 29.08
C ALA A 4 -66.45 31.72 30.05
N SER A 5 -66.71 32.15 31.26
CA SER A 5 -65.70 32.33 32.33
C SER A 5 -65.16 31.02 32.89
N THR A 6 -66.00 29.97 32.93
CA THR A 6 -65.61 28.64 33.46
C THR A 6 -64.74 27.85 32.42
N MET A 7 -64.96 28.04 31.09
CA MET A 7 -64.22 27.44 30.09
C MET A 7 -62.80 27.99 29.96
N THR A 8 -62.63 29.32 30.07
CA THR A 8 -61.33 29.99 30.03
C THR A 8 -60.46 29.57 31.22
N MET A 9 -61.06 29.39 32.44
CA MET A 9 -60.32 28.96 33.61
C MET A 9 -59.83 27.47 33.50
N ARG A 10 -60.58 26.61 32.84
CA ARG A 10 -60.19 25.22 32.59
C ARG A 10 -59.04 25.10 31.58
N ILE A 11 -59.04 25.92 30.54
CA ILE A 11 -57.99 25.96 29.54
C ILE A 11 -56.68 26.48 30.16
N HIS A 12 -56.70 27.51 30.99
CA HIS A 12 -55.48 27.99 31.65
C HIS A 12 -54.88 27.00 32.66
N ARG A 13 -55.69 26.16 33.33
CA ARG A 13 -55.19 25.09 34.21
C ARG A 13 -54.59 23.94 33.39
N ALA A 14 -55.18 23.54 32.27
CA ALA A 14 -54.67 22.50 31.40
C ALA A 14 -53.33 22.91 30.73
N VAL A 15 -53.19 24.17 30.32
CA VAL A 15 -51.95 24.68 29.75
C VAL A 15 -50.83 24.76 30.79
N ARG A 16 -51.14 25.16 32.06
CA ARG A 16 -50.13 25.17 33.12
C ARG A 16 -49.67 23.79 33.54
N THR A 17 -50.55 22.78 33.57
CA THR A 17 -50.15 21.39 33.83
C THR A 17 -49.38 20.76 32.70
N LEU A 18 -49.72 21.09 31.45
CA LEU A 18 -48.97 20.62 30.28
C LEU A 18 -47.56 21.25 30.21
N SER A 19 -47.45 22.55 30.53
CA SER A 19 -46.15 23.25 30.61
C SER A 19 -45.27 22.72 31.75
N LEU A 20 -45.83 22.34 32.89
CA LEU A 20 -45.07 21.73 33.99
C LEU A 20 -44.60 20.29 33.64
N LEU A 21 -45.42 19.51 32.96
CA LEU A 21 -45.06 18.18 32.48
C LEU A 21 -43.97 18.23 31.41
N LEU A 22 -44.02 19.22 30.50
CA LEU A 22 -42.98 19.42 29.50
C LEU A 22 -41.66 19.88 30.14
N ALA A 23 -41.71 20.77 31.11
CA ALA A 23 -40.51 21.20 31.84
C ALA A 23 -39.90 20.07 32.68
N LEU A 24 -40.74 19.21 33.29
CA LEU A 24 -40.26 18.05 34.05
C LEU A 24 -39.67 16.96 33.13
N SER A 25 -40.23 16.79 31.93
CA SER A 25 -39.65 15.85 30.94
C SER A 25 -38.33 16.36 30.37
N MET A 26 -38.14 17.68 30.20
CA MET A 26 -36.87 18.27 29.81
C MET A 26 -35.81 18.19 30.93
N LEU A 27 -36.20 18.33 32.20
CA LEU A 27 -35.28 18.15 33.33
C LEU A 27 -34.86 16.67 33.52
N LEU A 28 -35.75 15.73 33.22
CA LEU A 28 -35.41 14.31 33.27
C LEU A 28 -34.57 13.86 32.07
N SER A 29 -34.63 14.55 30.93
CA SER A 29 -33.78 14.28 29.77
C SER A 29 -32.36 14.86 29.90
N VAL A 30 -32.12 15.85 30.77
CA VAL A 30 -30.80 16.42 31.04
C VAL A 30 -30.01 15.62 32.08
N SER A 31 -30.67 14.79 32.91
CA SER A 31 -29.98 13.93 33.89
C SER A 31 -29.61 12.53 33.35
N ALA A 32 -29.96 12.22 32.11
CA ALA A 32 -29.37 11.11 31.36
C ALA A 32 -28.24 11.64 30.45
N ILE A 33 -27.29 12.40 31.02
CA ILE A 33 -25.93 12.30 30.54
C ILE A 33 -25.45 10.93 31.03
N SER A 34 -25.92 9.87 30.37
CA SER A 34 -25.18 8.64 30.28
C SER A 34 -23.77 9.10 29.97
N SER A 35 -22.79 8.81 30.79
CA SER A 35 -21.42 8.74 30.36
C SER A 35 -21.49 7.79 29.18
N ALA A 36 -21.52 8.32 27.95
CA ALA A 36 -21.25 7.53 26.80
C ALA A 36 -19.91 6.89 27.14
N ALA A 37 -19.93 5.61 27.45
CA ALA A 37 -18.67 4.85 27.51
C ALA A 37 -17.96 5.25 26.21
N GLU A 38 -16.84 5.94 26.32
CA GLU A 38 -16.05 6.30 25.15
C GLU A 38 -15.88 5.02 24.36
N THR A 39 -16.42 5.00 23.15
CA THR A 39 -16.22 3.84 22.29
C THR A 39 -14.70 3.69 22.17
N PRO A 40 -14.13 2.54 22.55
CA PRO A 40 -12.70 2.36 22.50
C PRO A 40 -12.19 2.81 21.13
N ALA A 41 -11.13 3.58 21.11
CA ALA A 41 -10.52 4.01 19.85
C ALA A 41 -10.22 2.77 19.00
N PRO A 42 -10.47 2.79 17.68
CA PRO A 42 -10.26 1.64 16.83
C PRO A 42 -8.80 1.17 16.96
N SER A 43 -8.62 -0.14 17.01
CA SER A 43 -7.29 -0.75 16.95
C SER A 43 -6.67 -0.46 15.59
N VAL A 44 -5.38 -0.16 15.55
CA VAL A 44 -4.64 0.18 14.34
C VAL A 44 -3.44 -0.74 14.19
N LEU A 45 -3.31 -1.37 13.03
CA LEU A 45 -2.14 -2.13 12.64
C LEU A 45 -1.45 -1.42 11.48
N THR A 46 -0.13 -1.27 11.58
CA THR A 46 0.74 -0.76 10.52
C THR A 46 1.93 -1.68 10.36
N VAL A 47 2.59 -1.61 9.23
CA VAL A 47 3.84 -2.32 8.94
C VAL A 47 4.87 -1.33 8.41
N SER A 48 6.15 -1.54 8.72
CA SER A 48 7.25 -0.63 8.34
C SER A 48 7.40 -0.45 6.83
N ASP A 49 7.12 -1.51 6.07
CA ASP A 49 7.00 -1.52 4.62
C ASP A 49 5.80 -2.38 4.25
N SER A 50 4.89 -1.86 3.45
CA SER A 50 3.71 -2.60 2.98
C SER A 50 3.98 -3.46 1.75
N THR A 51 5.22 -3.48 1.25
CA THR A 51 5.60 -4.23 0.05
C THR A 51 6.58 -5.35 0.40
N LEU A 52 6.20 -6.57 0.08
CA LEU A 52 7.06 -7.74 0.07
C LEU A 52 7.48 -8.04 -1.37
N ALA A 53 8.76 -8.05 -1.67
CA ALA A 53 9.27 -8.36 -2.99
C ALA A 53 9.73 -9.82 -3.11
N LEU A 54 9.51 -10.43 -4.28
CA LEU A 54 9.96 -11.79 -4.57
C LEU A 54 11.43 -11.76 -5.03
N VAL A 55 12.35 -11.43 -4.13
CA VAL A 55 13.78 -11.22 -4.42
C VAL A 55 14.68 -12.20 -3.67
N ASP A 56 15.94 -12.24 -4.10
CA ASP A 56 16.99 -13.14 -3.54
C ASP A 56 17.70 -12.52 -2.34
N ARG A 57 16.96 -12.07 -1.37
CA ARG A 57 17.50 -11.60 -0.10
C ARG A 57 16.42 -11.60 0.96
N ASP A 58 16.87 -11.61 2.20
CA ASP A 58 16.00 -11.41 3.34
C ASP A 58 15.46 -9.97 3.36
N GLN A 59 14.23 -9.80 3.82
CA GLN A 59 13.56 -8.52 3.96
C GLN A 59 12.99 -8.39 5.36
N ASP A 60 13.41 -7.34 6.07
CA ASP A 60 13.01 -7.10 7.45
C ASP A 60 11.78 -6.20 7.53
N PHE A 61 10.83 -6.59 8.35
CA PHE A 61 9.59 -5.87 8.61
C PHE A 61 9.38 -5.69 10.11
N THR A 62 8.61 -4.67 10.44
CA THR A 62 8.10 -4.47 11.80
C THR A 62 6.61 -4.17 11.73
N ALA A 63 5.79 -5.08 12.26
CA ALA A 63 4.38 -4.82 12.47
C ALA A 63 4.19 -4.06 13.79
N THR A 64 3.38 -3.00 13.78
CA THR A 64 3.05 -2.18 14.94
C THR A 64 1.54 -2.14 15.14
N LEU A 65 1.07 -2.76 16.22
CA LEU A 65 -0.32 -2.81 16.63
C LEU A 65 -0.54 -1.84 17.78
N THR A 66 -1.48 -0.91 17.63
CA THR A 66 -1.91 0.00 18.72
C THR A 66 -3.36 -0.27 19.07
N VAL A 67 -3.62 -0.55 20.34
CA VAL A 67 -4.96 -0.83 20.88
C VAL A 67 -5.24 0.01 22.11
N ASP A 68 -6.52 0.14 22.47
CA ASP A 68 -6.93 0.66 23.78
C ASP A 68 -6.55 -0.35 24.88
N ALA A 69 -6.04 0.15 26.01
CA ALA A 69 -5.59 -0.72 27.12
C ALA A 69 -6.71 -1.57 27.71
N SER A 70 -7.97 -1.19 27.54
CA SER A 70 -9.13 -1.98 27.99
C SER A 70 -9.26 -3.34 27.27
N VAL A 71 -8.64 -3.50 26.10
CA VAL A 71 -8.66 -4.75 25.33
C VAL A 71 -7.89 -5.87 26.05
N LEU A 72 -6.93 -5.52 26.88
CA LEU A 72 -6.07 -6.48 27.57
C LEU A 72 -6.80 -7.25 28.69
N GLY A 73 -7.91 -6.72 29.21
CA GLY A 73 -8.54 -7.26 30.43
C GLY A 73 -7.55 -7.24 31.59
N ASP A 74 -7.35 -8.39 32.24
CA ASP A 74 -6.43 -8.55 33.38
C ASP A 74 -4.98 -8.92 32.96
N ALA A 75 -4.70 -9.06 31.68
CA ALA A 75 -3.38 -9.43 31.19
C ALA A 75 -2.40 -8.25 31.25
N SER A 76 -1.13 -8.53 31.56
CA SER A 76 -0.08 -7.53 31.34
C SER A 76 0.13 -7.30 29.84
N PRO A 77 0.62 -6.12 29.42
CA PRO A 77 0.92 -5.85 28.01
C PRO A 77 1.79 -6.91 27.34
N ASP A 78 2.87 -7.35 28.00
CA ASP A 78 3.77 -8.37 27.48
C ASP A 78 3.11 -9.74 27.37
N ALA A 79 2.33 -10.14 28.38
CA ALA A 79 1.61 -11.41 28.35
C ALA A 79 0.54 -11.42 27.24
N TRP A 80 -0.14 -10.29 27.04
CA TRP A 80 -1.11 -10.14 25.96
C TRP A 80 -0.44 -10.18 24.59
N ALA A 81 0.66 -9.44 24.42
CA ALA A 81 1.44 -9.42 23.18
C ALA A 81 1.96 -10.81 22.81
N ALA A 82 2.47 -11.57 23.77
CA ALA A 82 2.94 -12.94 23.57
C ALA A 82 1.80 -13.91 23.20
N GLY A 83 0.55 -13.60 23.56
CA GLY A 83 -0.63 -14.39 23.20
C GLY A 83 -1.20 -14.08 21.82
N LEU A 84 -0.72 -13.04 21.13
CA LEU A 84 -1.18 -12.70 19.79
C LEU A 84 -0.67 -13.71 18.76
N THR A 85 -1.52 -13.99 17.78
CA THR A 85 -1.15 -14.75 16.60
C THR A 85 -1.26 -13.86 15.37
N TRP A 86 -0.33 -14.03 14.44
CA TRP A 86 -0.20 -13.19 13.25
C TRP A 86 -0.48 -14.00 12.01
N TYR A 87 -1.23 -13.40 11.08
CA TYR A 87 -1.67 -14.05 9.85
C TYR A 87 -1.35 -13.18 8.66
N LEU A 88 -0.98 -13.81 7.55
CA LEU A 88 -0.88 -13.17 6.25
C LEU A 88 -1.76 -13.96 5.31
N THR A 89 -2.90 -13.37 4.90
CA THR A 89 -3.95 -14.04 4.14
C THR A 89 -4.20 -13.35 2.82
N ARG A 90 -4.75 -14.08 1.86
CA ARG A 90 -5.21 -13.54 0.59
C ARG A 90 -6.69 -13.90 0.40
N GLU A 91 -7.54 -12.88 0.14
CA GLU A 91 -8.99 -13.06 0.05
C GLU A 91 -9.40 -14.06 -1.05
N GLU A 92 -8.75 -13.99 -2.20
CA GLU A 92 -9.02 -14.88 -3.33
C GLU A 92 -8.52 -16.31 -3.11
N GLY A 93 -7.76 -16.56 -2.04
CA GLY A 93 -7.03 -17.80 -1.84
C GLY A 93 -5.99 -18.05 -2.91
N PHE A 94 -5.39 -19.24 -2.88
CA PHE A 94 -4.47 -19.70 -3.92
C PHE A 94 -5.19 -20.69 -4.82
N GLN A 95 -4.93 -20.64 -6.13
CA GLN A 95 -5.49 -21.61 -7.06
C GLN A 95 -4.90 -23.01 -6.78
N ASP A 96 -5.76 -24.00 -6.68
CA ASP A 96 -5.36 -25.38 -6.47
C ASP A 96 -4.30 -25.84 -7.49
N GLY A 97 -3.21 -26.42 -6.99
CA GLY A 97 -2.12 -26.99 -7.80
C GLY A 97 -1.08 -25.97 -8.26
N THR A 98 -1.22 -24.67 -7.97
CA THR A 98 -0.25 -23.63 -8.36
C THR A 98 0.61 -23.13 -7.22
N LEU A 99 0.47 -23.66 -6.02
CA LEU A 99 1.24 -23.30 -4.82
C LEU A 99 2.68 -23.82 -4.88
N TYR A 100 3.40 -23.41 -5.89
CA TYR A 100 4.82 -23.55 -5.91
C TYR A 100 5.45 -22.17 -5.88
N PRO A 101 6.38 -21.92 -5.01
CA PRO A 101 7.19 -22.80 -4.14
C PRO A 101 6.80 -22.86 -2.68
N TYR A 102 5.74 -22.23 -2.26
CA TYR A 102 5.47 -22.01 -0.86
C TYR A 102 4.27 -22.79 -0.38
N TYR A 103 4.44 -23.44 0.76
CA TYR A 103 3.34 -24.13 1.41
C TYR A 103 2.66 -23.20 2.42
N TYR A 104 1.34 -23.23 2.44
CA TYR A 104 0.53 -22.30 3.17
C TYR A 104 -0.60 -23.00 3.97
N PRO A 105 -0.27 -23.68 5.07
CA PRO A 105 -1.27 -24.40 5.84
C PRO A 105 -1.91 -23.52 6.92
N GLY A 106 -2.94 -22.79 6.60
CA GLY A 106 -3.76 -22.13 7.59
C GLY A 106 -3.37 -20.69 7.95
N ASP A 107 -2.90 -19.94 7.01
CA ASP A 107 -2.81 -18.47 7.03
C ASP A 107 -1.92 -17.82 8.11
N ARG A 108 -1.40 -18.58 9.07
CA ARG A 108 -0.51 -18.04 10.10
C ARG A 108 0.86 -17.71 9.55
N LEU A 109 1.38 -16.53 9.91
CA LEU A 109 2.67 -16.03 9.43
C LEU A 109 3.83 -16.99 9.76
N ASP A 110 3.82 -17.59 10.94
CA ASP A 110 4.84 -18.55 11.40
C ASP A 110 4.71 -19.96 10.78
N ARG A 111 3.75 -20.19 9.90
CA ARG A 111 3.53 -21.46 9.23
C ARG A 111 3.80 -21.44 7.74
N TRP A 112 4.13 -20.29 7.19
CA TRP A 112 4.58 -20.20 5.82
C TRP A 112 5.93 -20.88 5.67
N GLN A 113 6.02 -21.78 4.70
CA GLN A 113 7.23 -22.55 4.46
C GLN A 113 7.57 -22.55 2.98
N VAL A 114 8.87 -22.56 2.67
CA VAL A 114 9.36 -22.82 1.33
C VAL A 114 9.03 -24.28 1.00
N TRP A 115 8.31 -24.47 -0.11
CA TRP A 115 7.91 -25.80 -0.55
C TRP A 115 9.09 -26.57 -1.14
N ASN A 116 9.39 -27.73 -0.61
CA ASN A 116 10.47 -28.57 -1.06
C ASN A 116 9.93 -29.93 -1.56
N ASN A 117 9.47 -29.98 -2.84
CA ASN A 117 8.99 -31.20 -3.51
C ASN A 117 7.93 -32.02 -2.75
N GLY A 118 7.00 -31.38 -2.04
CA GLY A 118 5.96 -32.07 -1.30
C GLY A 118 6.31 -32.38 0.15
N GLU A 119 7.51 -32.05 0.58
CA GLU A 119 7.93 -32.10 1.97
C GLU A 119 8.06 -30.66 2.49
N GLY A 120 7.60 -30.40 3.72
CA GLY A 120 7.76 -29.08 4.34
C GLY A 120 9.23 -28.65 4.31
N GLY A 121 9.46 -27.38 4.03
CA GLY A 121 10.79 -26.78 3.95
C GLY A 121 11.06 -25.81 5.10
N ASP A 122 12.05 -24.95 4.91
CA ASP A 122 12.40 -23.90 5.86
C ASP A 122 11.26 -22.87 5.98
N ALA A 123 11.14 -22.26 7.15
CA ALA A 123 10.16 -21.20 7.38
C ALA A 123 10.43 -20.03 6.42
N LEU A 124 9.38 -19.55 5.75
CA LEU A 124 9.48 -18.37 4.90
C LEU A 124 9.57 -17.09 5.73
N PHE A 125 8.83 -17.04 6.83
CA PHE A 125 8.88 -15.90 7.76
C PHE A 125 9.47 -16.34 9.09
N THR A 126 10.47 -15.61 9.56
CA THR A 126 11.04 -15.74 10.89
C THR A 126 10.51 -14.61 11.75
N LEU A 127 9.80 -14.97 12.83
CA LEU A 127 9.25 -13.99 13.77
C LEU A 127 10.22 -13.79 14.93
N GLY A 128 10.47 -12.52 15.26
CA GLY A 128 11.15 -12.16 16.49
C GLY A 128 10.20 -12.10 17.68
N ASP A 129 10.72 -11.72 18.84
CA ASP A 129 9.92 -11.55 20.04
C ASP A 129 9.04 -10.29 19.94
N ALA A 130 7.75 -10.45 20.20
CA ALA A 130 6.84 -9.32 20.31
C ALA A 130 7.15 -8.53 21.59
N ALA A 131 7.30 -7.21 21.45
CA ALA A 131 7.51 -6.30 22.57
C ALA A 131 6.29 -5.40 22.77
N ALA A 132 5.91 -5.12 24.01
CA ALA A 132 4.79 -4.25 24.32
C ALA A 132 5.20 -3.04 25.16
N SER A 133 4.53 -1.92 24.94
CA SER A 133 4.64 -0.70 25.73
C SER A 133 3.27 -0.08 25.98
N SER A 134 3.11 0.61 27.11
CA SER A 134 1.87 1.27 27.48
C SER A 134 2.09 2.75 27.68
N SER A 135 1.25 3.58 27.10
CA SER A 135 1.26 5.04 27.27
C SER A 135 -0.12 5.64 26.97
N GLY A 136 -0.57 6.54 27.82
CA GLY A 136 -1.79 7.31 27.57
C GLY A 136 -3.05 6.47 27.39
N GLY A 137 -3.20 5.36 28.13
CA GLY A 137 -4.35 4.46 28.01
C GLY A 137 -4.34 3.58 26.76
N LYS A 138 -3.24 3.56 26.03
CA LYS A 138 -3.03 2.69 24.85
C LYS A 138 -1.88 1.73 25.10
N VAL A 139 -1.93 0.60 24.42
CA VAL A 139 -0.86 -0.38 24.34
C VAL A 139 -0.41 -0.48 22.90
N THR A 140 0.91 -0.40 22.71
CA THR A 140 1.56 -0.60 21.41
C THR A 140 2.37 -1.89 21.49
N VAL A 141 2.11 -2.80 20.57
CA VAL A 141 2.85 -4.05 20.38
C VAL A 141 3.64 -3.94 19.08
N THR A 142 4.94 -4.26 19.13
CA THR A 142 5.80 -4.35 17.96
C THR A 142 6.22 -5.80 17.76
N LEU A 143 6.07 -6.32 16.54
CA LEU A 143 6.57 -7.62 16.12
C LEU A 143 7.57 -7.41 14.99
N PRO A 144 8.87 -7.63 15.19
CA PRO A 144 9.81 -7.76 14.10
C PRO A 144 9.65 -9.12 13.43
N PHE A 145 9.68 -9.15 12.11
CA PHE A 145 9.73 -10.40 11.36
C PHE A 145 10.53 -10.22 10.06
N THR A 146 11.13 -11.30 9.60
CA THR A 146 11.96 -11.34 8.40
C THR A 146 11.30 -12.29 7.41
N ALA A 147 11.05 -11.82 6.18
CA ALA A 147 10.76 -12.68 5.06
C ALA A 147 12.09 -13.19 4.48
N GLY A 148 12.24 -14.49 4.38
CA GLY A 148 13.43 -15.10 3.81
C GLY A 148 13.51 -14.92 2.30
N SER A 149 14.68 -15.24 1.76
CA SER A 149 14.95 -15.17 0.32
C SER A 149 13.99 -16.05 -0.51
N PHE A 150 13.47 -15.46 -1.58
CA PHE A 150 12.61 -16.14 -2.54
C PHE A 150 13.39 -16.86 -3.66
N THR A 151 14.67 -17.07 -3.51
CA THR A 151 15.47 -17.81 -4.48
C THR A 151 15.43 -19.30 -4.26
N GLY A 152 15.15 -19.96 -5.32
CA GLY A 152 15.60 -21.33 -5.50
C GLY A 152 14.87 -22.38 -4.69
N ILE A 153 13.70 -22.76 -5.14
CA ILE A 153 13.21 -24.10 -4.81
C ILE A 153 14.23 -25.09 -5.32
N ASN A 154 14.94 -25.75 -4.40
CA ASN A 154 15.99 -26.72 -4.74
C ASN A 154 17.11 -26.16 -5.67
N GLY A 155 17.41 -24.87 -5.60
CA GLY A 155 18.39 -24.21 -6.46
C GLY A 155 17.96 -24.06 -7.93
N ASP A 156 16.70 -24.31 -8.26
CA ASP A 156 16.14 -24.16 -9.61
C ASP A 156 15.35 -22.86 -9.75
N SER A 157 16.02 -21.80 -10.12
CA SER A 157 15.41 -20.48 -10.34
C SER A 157 14.31 -20.45 -11.43
N SER A 158 14.28 -21.43 -12.32
CA SER A 158 13.26 -21.49 -13.38
C SER A 158 11.88 -21.86 -12.82
N LYS A 159 11.84 -22.68 -11.78
CA LYS A 159 10.59 -23.06 -11.11
C LYS A 159 9.98 -21.90 -10.35
N ASN A 160 10.81 -21.04 -9.77
CA ASN A 160 10.33 -19.86 -9.06
C ASN A 160 9.56 -18.89 -9.96
N ARG A 161 10.08 -18.61 -11.15
CA ARG A 161 9.43 -17.72 -12.11
C ARG A 161 8.02 -18.17 -12.50
N ASN A 162 7.79 -19.48 -12.57
CA ASN A 162 6.47 -20.03 -12.87
C ASN A 162 5.50 -19.92 -11.69
N ALA A 163 6.02 -19.88 -10.47
CA ALA A 163 5.22 -19.79 -9.26
C ALA A 163 4.95 -18.35 -8.82
N TRP A 164 5.85 -17.42 -9.07
CA TRP A 164 5.71 -16.02 -8.65
C TRP A 164 4.39 -15.35 -9.04
N PRO A 165 3.83 -15.54 -10.26
CA PRO A 165 2.55 -14.96 -10.61
C PRO A 165 1.42 -15.33 -9.64
N SER A 166 1.47 -16.51 -9.03
CA SER A 166 0.47 -16.92 -8.05
C SER A 166 0.63 -16.24 -6.68
N PHE A 167 1.80 -15.65 -6.41
CA PHE A 167 2.07 -14.91 -5.18
C PHE A 167 1.85 -13.41 -5.30
N ILE A 168 1.97 -12.85 -6.49
CA ILE A 168 1.80 -11.41 -6.71
C ILE A 168 0.35 -11.03 -6.40
N GLY A 169 0.16 -10.00 -5.59
CA GLY A 169 -1.16 -9.49 -5.24
C GLY A 169 -1.22 -8.83 -3.89
N THR A 170 -2.43 -8.51 -3.47
CA THR A 170 -2.70 -7.90 -2.16
C THR A 170 -3.00 -8.99 -1.14
N TYR A 171 -2.42 -8.83 0.02
CA TYR A 171 -2.57 -9.68 1.19
C TYR A 171 -3.03 -8.85 2.37
N THR A 172 -3.67 -9.48 3.32
CA THR A 172 -4.04 -8.87 4.60
C THR A 172 -3.16 -9.44 5.70
N LEU A 173 -2.34 -8.58 6.32
CA LEU A 173 -1.65 -8.88 7.58
C LEU A 173 -2.61 -8.59 8.72
N SER A 174 -2.88 -9.57 9.58
CA SER A 174 -3.76 -9.41 10.73
C SER A 174 -3.15 -9.92 12.02
N ALA A 175 -3.42 -9.20 13.11
CA ALA A 175 -3.13 -9.63 14.48
C ALA A 175 -4.42 -10.16 15.11
N ARG A 176 -4.36 -11.33 15.76
CA ARG A 176 -5.51 -11.96 16.40
C ARG A 176 -5.23 -12.31 17.85
N SER A 177 -6.27 -12.18 18.68
CA SER A 177 -6.30 -12.67 20.04
C SER A 177 -7.30 -13.86 20.07
N GLY A 178 -6.80 -15.08 20.15
CA GLY A 178 -7.60 -16.27 19.86
C GLY A 178 -8.14 -16.22 18.42
N ASP A 179 -9.46 -16.37 18.28
CA ASP A 179 -10.15 -16.34 16.98
C ASP A 179 -10.58 -14.92 16.54
N THR A 180 -10.36 -13.91 17.41
CA THR A 180 -10.82 -12.55 17.15
C THR A 180 -9.73 -11.72 16.46
N VAL A 181 -10.05 -11.14 15.31
CA VAL A 181 -9.20 -10.15 14.63
C VAL A 181 -9.18 -8.88 15.48
N VAL A 182 -7.99 -8.47 15.91
CA VAL A 182 -7.77 -7.25 16.69
C VAL A 182 -7.60 -6.06 15.76
N ALA A 183 -6.77 -6.21 14.74
CA ALA A 183 -6.57 -5.22 13.67
C ALA A 183 -5.94 -5.89 12.46
N GLU A 184 -6.06 -5.23 11.32
CA GLU A 184 -5.51 -5.70 10.05
C GLU A 184 -4.99 -4.54 9.22
N THR A 185 -4.07 -4.83 8.27
CA THR A 185 -3.52 -3.90 7.31
C THR A 185 -3.15 -4.63 6.03
N ASP A 186 -3.14 -3.91 4.92
CA ASP A 186 -2.78 -4.49 3.64
C ASP A 186 -1.25 -4.57 3.48
N MET A 187 -0.83 -5.65 2.83
CA MET A 187 0.52 -5.83 2.30
C MET A 187 0.42 -6.22 0.83
N THR A 188 1.34 -5.75 0.01
CA THR A 188 1.39 -6.10 -1.41
C THR A 188 2.61 -6.98 -1.67
N VAL A 189 2.42 -8.10 -2.36
CA VAL A 189 3.53 -8.91 -2.87
C VAL A 189 3.79 -8.54 -4.33
N ASN A 190 5.01 -8.09 -4.61
CA ASN A 190 5.48 -7.70 -5.93
C ASN A 190 6.56 -8.64 -6.45
N ALA A 191 6.71 -8.72 -7.79
CA ALA A 191 7.76 -9.53 -8.41
C ALA A 191 9.18 -9.03 -8.07
N TYR A 192 9.33 -7.70 -7.90
CA TYR A 192 10.61 -7.04 -7.62
C TYR A 192 10.37 -5.85 -6.70
N ASP A 193 11.37 -5.45 -5.96
CA ASP A 193 11.34 -4.29 -5.06
C ASP A 193 11.50 -2.94 -5.76
N SER A 194 12.09 -2.97 -6.95
CA SER A 194 12.38 -1.78 -7.77
C SER A 194 11.63 -1.77 -9.11
N TYR A 195 10.61 -2.61 -9.24
CA TYR A 195 9.83 -2.68 -10.47
C TYR A 195 8.76 -1.58 -10.48
N VAL A 196 8.84 -0.68 -11.46
CA VAL A 196 7.82 0.34 -11.71
C VAL A 196 6.63 -0.33 -12.40
N ARG A 197 5.45 -0.29 -11.76
CA ARG A 197 4.21 -0.78 -12.36
C ARG A 197 3.75 0.18 -13.46
N TYR A 198 2.92 -0.31 -14.37
CA TYR A 198 2.37 0.54 -15.42
C TYR A 198 1.65 1.78 -14.86
N ASP A 199 0.85 1.60 -13.81
CA ASP A 199 0.09 2.70 -13.19
C ASP A 199 0.99 3.72 -12.47
N ASP A 200 2.23 3.37 -12.16
CA ASP A 200 3.22 4.21 -11.48
C ASP A 200 4.23 4.86 -12.46
N ILE A 201 4.14 4.53 -13.77
CA ILE A 201 5.10 5.02 -14.78
C ILE A 201 5.09 6.54 -14.86
N ASP A 202 3.90 7.16 -14.89
CA ASP A 202 3.77 8.62 -15.02
C ASP A 202 4.39 9.35 -13.84
N GLU A 203 4.14 8.90 -12.62
CA GLU A 203 4.73 9.43 -11.40
C GLU A 203 6.25 9.24 -11.40
N SER A 204 6.72 8.04 -11.71
CA SER A 204 8.16 7.72 -11.78
C SER A 204 8.90 8.56 -12.82
N ILE A 205 8.28 8.83 -13.97
CA ILE A 205 8.85 9.72 -14.98
C ILE A 205 8.88 11.17 -14.46
N GLN A 206 7.83 11.62 -13.78
CA GLN A 206 7.77 12.97 -13.23
C GLN A 206 8.84 13.16 -12.14
N ASP A 207 9.04 12.19 -11.27
CA ASP A 207 10.10 12.21 -10.25
C ASP A 207 11.49 12.38 -10.89
N ILE A 208 11.77 11.62 -11.97
CA ILE A 208 13.04 11.75 -12.71
C ILE A 208 13.19 13.16 -13.32
N ILE A 209 12.11 13.75 -13.82
CA ILE A 209 12.12 15.10 -14.36
C ILE A 209 12.42 16.13 -13.26
N ASP A 210 11.77 15.99 -12.12
CA ASP A 210 11.89 16.92 -10.98
C ASP A 210 13.27 16.84 -10.32
N GLU A 211 13.88 15.66 -10.29
CA GLU A 211 15.25 15.43 -9.80
C GLU A 211 16.35 15.78 -10.81
N ALA A 212 15.99 16.06 -12.06
CA ALA A 212 16.97 16.31 -13.10
C ALA A 212 17.81 17.56 -12.82
N LEU A 213 19.10 17.50 -13.16
CA LEU A 213 20.00 18.66 -13.03
C LEU A 213 19.48 19.84 -13.86
N PRO A 214 19.63 21.07 -13.35
CA PRO A 214 19.24 22.26 -14.09
C PRO A 214 19.83 22.32 -15.49
N GLY A 215 19.02 22.71 -16.47
CA GLY A 215 19.40 22.82 -17.87
C GLY A 215 19.30 21.54 -18.69
N ARG A 216 18.91 20.42 -18.08
CA ARG A 216 18.58 19.21 -18.84
C ARG A 216 17.27 19.37 -19.60
N TYR A 217 17.22 18.84 -20.79
CA TYR A 217 16.00 18.81 -21.61
C TYR A 217 15.41 17.41 -21.58
N ILE A 218 14.25 17.31 -20.96
CA ILE A 218 13.51 16.04 -20.88
C ILE A 218 12.10 16.30 -21.41
N THR A 219 11.64 15.46 -22.32
CA THR A 219 10.26 15.47 -22.82
C THR A 219 9.71 14.07 -22.87
N VAL A 220 8.43 13.95 -22.56
CA VAL A 220 7.67 12.71 -22.65
C VAL A 220 6.60 12.87 -23.71
N THR A 221 6.52 11.92 -24.60
CA THR A 221 5.53 11.91 -25.69
C THR A 221 4.87 10.54 -25.75
N THR A 222 3.55 10.49 -25.77
CA THR A 222 2.83 9.27 -26.08
C THR A 222 2.89 9.04 -27.60
N PHE A 223 3.52 7.93 -28.02
CA PHE A 223 3.63 7.63 -29.44
C PHE A 223 2.58 6.62 -29.93
N GLY A 224 1.78 6.05 -29.03
CA GLY A 224 0.71 5.13 -29.35
C GLY A 224 0.18 4.41 -28.14
N GLN A 225 -0.66 3.42 -28.41
CA GLN A 225 -1.21 2.55 -27.37
C GLN A 225 -0.92 1.09 -27.68
N SER A 226 -0.75 0.27 -26.65
CA SER A 226 -0.69 -1.18 -26.77
C SER A 226 -2.06 -1.75 -27.18
N GLU A 227 -2.11 -3.02 -27.56
CA GLU A 227 -3.36 -3.73 -27.87
C GLU A 227 -4.35 -3.69 -26.68
N GLY A 228 -3.84 -3.66 -25.45
CA GLY A 228 -4.63 -3.51 -24.23
C GLY A 228 -5.04 -2.06 -23.90
N GLY A 229 -4.83 -1.10 -24.81
CA GLY A 229 -5.22 0.30 -24.62
C GLY A 229 -4.31 1.10 -23.68
N ARG A 230 -3.12 0.58 -23.34
CA ARG A 230 -2.16 1.26 -22.48
C ARG A 230 -1.27 2.18 -23.30
N ASP A 231 -1.10 3.41 -22.83
CA ASP A 231 -0.22 4.38 -23.48
C ASP A 231 1.23 3.89 -23.48
N GLN A 232 1.90 4.16 -24.61
CA GLN A 232 3.32 3.87 -24.78
C GLN A 232 4.08 5.18 -24.87
N TYR A 233 5.08 5.34 -24.00
CA TYR A 233 5.83 6.58 -23.86
C TYR A 233 7.15 6.54 -24.62
N TYR A 234 7.48 7.67 -25.19
CA TYR A 234 8.79 7.99 -25.72
C TYR A 234 9.40 9.14 -24.93
N VAL A 235 10.49 8.88 -24.23
CA VAL A 235 11.18 9.88 -23.42
C VAL A 235 12.44 10.35 -24.15
N THR A 236 12.53 11.65 -24.39
CA THR A 236 13.74 12.28 -24.93
C THR A 236 14.50 12.94 -23.80
N LEU A 237 15.75 12.55 -23.62
CA LEU A 237 16.69 13.13 -22.66
C LEU A 237 17.86 13.73 -23.41
N SER A 238 18.18 15.00 -23.15
CA SER A 238 19.33 15.69 -23.74
C SER A 238 19.96 16.67 -22.76
N ASP A 239 21.20 17.09 -23.09
CA ASP A 239 21.87 18.17 -22.39
C ASP A 239 21.19 19.53 -22.65
N SER A 240 20.50 19.70 -23.77
CA SER A 240 19.76 20.92 -24.11
C SER A 240 18.73 20.69 -25.21
N LYS A 241 17.76 21.60 -25.30
CA LYS A 241 16.81 21.64 -26.42
C LYS A 241 17.53 21.91 -27.75
N ALA A 242 18.58 22.72 -27.74
CA ALA A 242 19.35 23.04 -28.94
C ALA A 242 19.99 21.79 -29.58
N SER A 243 20.46 20.86 -28.75
CA SER A 243 20.98 19.57 -29.23
C SER A 243 19.90 18.72 -29.90
N VAL A 244 18.70 18.69 -29.36
CA VAL A 244 17.56 17.98 -29.95
C VAL A 244 17.13 18.63 -31.27
N ASP A 245 17.01 19.94 -31.31
CA ASP A 245 16.65 20.68 -32.53
C ASP A 245 17.72 20.47 -33.64
N ALA A 246 19.00 20.48 -33.27
CA ALA A 246 20.10 20.19 -34.19
C ALA A 246 20.04 18.76 -34.76
N PHE A 247 19.74 17.78 -33.89
CA PHE A 247 19.53 16.39 -34.33
C PHE A 247 18.36 16.29 -35.32
N GLN A 248 17.20 16.87 -35.00
CA GLN A 248 16.03 16.86 -35.88
C GLN A 248 16.31 17.51 -37.22
N ALA A 249 17.01 18.65 -37.22
CA ALA A 249 17.40 19.34 -38.45
C ALA A 249 18.36 18.49 -39.32
N MET A 250 19.33 17.82 -38.68
CA MET A 250 20.25 16.95 -39.41
C MET A 250 19.54 15.71 -39.96
N ASN A 251 18.60 15.16 -39.20
CA ASN A 251 17.78 14.02 -39.64
C ASN A 251 16.95 14.37 -40.89
N ALA A 252 16.28 15.52 -40.88
CA ALA A 252 15.55 16.01 -42.05
C ALA A 252 16.45 16.21 -43.29
N ILE A 253 17.69 16.67 -43.10
CA ILE A 253 18.67 16.78 -44.18
C ILE A 253 19.09 15.38 -44.65
N ALA A 254 19.29 14.40 -43.75
CA ALA A 254 19.63 13.06 -44.08
C ALA A 254 18.58 12.37 -44.98
N GLU A 255 17.30 12.64 -44.71
CA GLU A 255 16.16 12.11 -45.48
C GLU A 255 16.02 12.78 -46.86
N THR A 256 16.27 14.07 -46.98
CA THR A 256 15.95 14.86 -48.17
C THR A 256 17.18 15.18 -49.04
N ALA A 257 18.35 15.33 -48.45
CA ALA A 257 19.59 15.77 -49.13
C ALA A 257 20.84 15.16 -48.45
N PRO A 258 21.03 13.84 -48.47
CA PRO A 258 22.12 13.16 -47.75
C PRO A 258 23.52 13.64 -48.12
N ALA A 259 23.78 14.07 -49.36
CA ALA A 259 25.05 14.67 -49.76
C ALA A 259 25.36 15.96 -49.03
N SER A 260 24.32 16.76 -48.69
CA SER A 260 24.48 17.98 -47.91
C SER A 260 24.82 17.68 -46.43
N LEU A 261 24.36 16.57 -45.89
CA LEU A 261 24.72 16.13 -44.56
C LEU A 261 26.21 15.73 -44.48
N GLN A 262 26.70 15.00 -45.50
CA GLN A 262 28.10 14.64 -45.60
C GLN A 262 29.00 15.88 -45.69
N ASP A 263 28.64 16.87 -46.51
CA ASP A 263 29.36 18.16 -46.63
C ASP A 263 29.40 18.92 -45.29
N LYS A 264 28.27 18.92 -44.53
CA LYS A 264 28.24 19.54 -43.20
C LYS A 264 29.15 18.80 -42.19
N LEU A 265 29.17 17.47 -42.26
CA LEU A 265 30.02 16.65 -41.38
C LEU A 265 31.51 16.91 -41.68
N GLU A 266 31.92 16.92 -42.97
CA GLU A 266 33.28 17.17 -43.41
C GLU A 266 33.76 18.62 -43.02
N LYS A 267 32.85 19.60 -43.04
CA LYS A 267 33.14 20.98 -42.65
C LYS A 267 33.03 21.25 -41.16
N GLY A 268 32.60 20.27 -40.35
CA GLY A 268 32.39 20.45 -38.95
C GLY A 268 31.22 21.43 -38.61
N SER A 269 30.24 21.61 -39.50
CA SER A 269 29.15 22.58 -39.38
C SER A 269 27.85 21.93 -38.94
N MET A 270 27.93 21.01 -37.98
CA MET A 270 26.78 20.27 -37.45
C MET A 270 26.07 21.00 -36.28
N GLY A 271 26.61 22.14 -35.84
CA GLY A 271 26.08 22.88 -34.68
C GLY A 271 26.14 22.05 -33.38
N ASP A 272 25.13 22.17 -32.58
CA ASP A 272 25.00 21.44 -31.30
C ASP A 272 24.56 19.99 -31.47
N TYR A 273 24.70 19.43 -32.67
CA TYR A 273 24.32 18.05 -32.95
C TYR A 273 25.01 17.09 -31.97
N ARG A 274 24.19 16.17 -31.42
CA ARG A 274 24.65 15.03 -30.63
C ARG A 274 24.22 13.74 -31.30
N VAL A 275 25.07 12.74 -31.25
CA VAL A 275 24.71 11.40 -31.72
C VAL A 275 23.64 10.83 -30.81
N PRO A 276 22.47 10.46 -31.34
CA PRO A 276 21.42 9.90 -30.53
C PRO A 276 21.80 8.50 -30.06
N PHE A 277 21.35 8.16 -28.87
CA PHE A 277 21.44 6.83 -28.35
C PHE A 277 20.02 6.36 -28.03
N PHE A 278 19.59 5.25 -28.60
CA PHE A 278 18.27 4.70 -28.39
C PHE A 278 18.36 3.50 -27.44
N LEU A 279 17.71 3.60 -26.29
CA LEU A 279 17.53 2.51 -25.36
C LEU A 279 16.14 1.94 -25.54
N ASN A 280 16.07 0.70 -25.99
CA ASN A 280 14.84 -0.07 -26.00
C ASN A 280 14.98 -1.17 -24.95
N ASN A 281 14.21 -1.02 -23.88
CA ASN A 281 14.15 -2.02 -22.83
C ASN A 281 12.89 -2.86 -23.07
N VAL A 282 13.08 -4.12 -23.45
CA VAL A 282 12.00 -5.07 -23.74
C VAL A 282 11.87 -6.03 -22.58
#